data_9140baa14e1cba0cc2fe20587457662a
#
_entry.id   9140baa14e1cba0cc2fe20587457662a
#
_cell.length_a   1.000
_cell.length_b   1.000
_cell.length_c   1.000
_cell.angle_alpha   90.00
_cell.angle_beta   90.00
_cell.angle_gamma   90.00
#
_symmetry.space_group_name_H-M   'P 1'
#
loop_
_entity.id
_entity.type
_entity.pdbx_description
1 polymer ?
#
loop_
_entity_poly.entity_id
_entity_poly.type
_entity_poly.pdbx_seq_one_letter_code
_entity_poly.pdbx_strand_id
1 'polypeptide(L)'
;MASMTQFMTQRFSLFIIGYFTLQGLIRLLTTNIAVLDESEQIMLSQYFAWGYNEQPPLYTWVQMVTFKFFGISILGLTFLKNGLLCMTYLFVYKLGLLLMNDKLKASLSALSLMLIPQFVWDAQVDQTHTILLTTATTVTIYYFFKIVLKEDSFFSFAMFGLASGIGLNAKYNFVLVLVALAVVAWMIKEFRCKIYQKALGLSFGIAFLMVLPHFLWFISHLDTATERTINRMNVGHTHSAWLNFAKGIFDLFLSCIAFLTPFWLVFIGLFRKNFTFKLDNNVKALLGYMTVIFIFLFLMIALSGSTHIKERWLQPYLFLVPLFLFLHVKVMEEKNIDRYLQWTIIAPIIVALVVLVRPFFIDMRGKPTRASYPFDILAHSITQNISSNTPLLLHAEDKYMGGNLKLFIPNALVITPSLPNQSYRLRDTVVAVWEHEKPSLFLQTLEEQAYQCSENEADVLFKNSKKLTYNVQYVVCQK
;
A
#
# COMPACT_ATOMS: atom_id res chain seq x y z
N MET A 1 -24.94 10.50 28.73
CA MET A 1 -24.09 9.89 27.69
C MET A 1 -22.93 10.82 27.43
N ALA A 2 -21.69 10.33 27.47
CA ALA A 2 -20.54 11.17 27.06
C ALA A 2 -20.78 11.62 25.60
N SER A 3 -20.52 12.91 25.28
CA SER A 3 -20.65 13.37 23.93
C SER A 3 -19.73 12.57 23.02
N MET A 4 -20.08 12.41 21.75
CA MET A 4 -19.25 11.71 20.74
C MET A 4 -17.83 12.28 20.72
N THR A 5 -17.70 13.59 20.83
CA THR A 5 -16.44 14.31 20.97
C THR A 5 -15.63 13.84 22.18
N GLN A 6 -16.26 13.67 23.35
CA GLN A 6 -15.58 13.19 24.56
C GLN A 6 -15.08 11.73 24.39
N PHE A 7 -15.89 10.86 23.80
CA PHE A 7 -15.49 9.47 23.50
C PHE A 7 -14.29 9.43 22.57
N MET A 8 -14.33 10.16 21.45
CA MET A 8 -13.26 10.19 20.45
C MET A 8 -11.94 10.77 20.99
N THR A 9 -12.00 11.74 21.89
CA THR A 9 -10.78 12.32 22.49
C THR A 9 -10.19 11.47 23.60
N GLN A 10 -11.00 10.80 24.40
CA GLN A 10 -10.54 10.00 25.53
C GLN A 10 -10.17 8.57 25.14
N ARG A 11 -10.83 7.99 24.13
CA ARG A 11 -10.68 6.59 23.71
C ARG A 11 -10.29 6.44 22.23
N PHE A 12 -9.58 7.43 21.68
CA PHE A 12 -9.19 7.45 20.27
C PHE A 12 -8.53 6.13 19.82
N SER A 13 -7.54 5.65 20.58
CA SER A 13 -6.82 4.42 20.23
C SER A 13 -7.75 3.19 20.18
N LEU A 14 -8.68 3.09 21.11
CA LEU A 14 -9.66 1.99 21.13
C LEU A 14 -10.61 2.06 19.93
N PHE A 15 -11.05 3.28 19.57
CA PHE A 15 -11.89 3.49 18.39
C PHE A 15 -11.17 3.05 17.11
N ILE A 16 -9.92 3.45 16.92
CA ILE A 16 -9.12 3.10 15.72
C ILE A 16 -8.86 1.59 15.66
N ILE A 17 -8.51 0.94 16.77
CA ILE A 17 -8.35 -0.52 16.81
C ILE A 17 -9.67 -1.21 16.44
N GLY A 18 -10.79 -0.79 17.04
CA GLY A 18 -12.10 -1.33 16.72
C GLY A 18 -12.50 -1.14 15.25
N TYR A 19 -12.22 0.04 14.69
CA TYR A 19 -12.49 0.33 13.28
C TYR A 19 -11.71 -0.62 12.34
N PHE A 20 -10.40 -0.79 12.51
CA PHE A 20 -9.62 -1.66 11.65
C PHE A 20 -9.90 -3.15 11.88
N THR A 21 -10.29 -3.55 13.10
CA THR A 21 -10.81 -4.90 13.36
C THR A 21 -12.11 -5.14 12.59
N LEU A 22 -13.03 -4.18 12.60
CA LEU A 22 -14.27 -4.25 11.83
C LEU A 22 -14.02 -4.32 10.32
N GLN A 23 -13.10 -3.50 9.79
CA GLN A 23 -12.69 -3.55 8.38
C GLN A 23 -12.13 -4.94 8.01
N GLY A 24 -11.32 -5.52 8.88
CA GLY A 24 -10.82 -6.88 8.71
C GLY A 24 -11.95 -7.91 8.66
N LEU A 25 -12.92 -7.84 9.55
CA LEU A 25 -14.09 -8.72 9.55
C LEU A 25 -14.93 -8.56 8.27
N ILE A 26 -15.20 -7.33 7.85
CA ILE A 26 -15.92 -7.05 6.60
C ILE A 26 -15.17 -7.70 5.41
N ARG A 27 -13.85 -7.55 5.35
CA ARG A 27 -13.04 -8.15 4.28
C ARG A 27 -13.16 -9.68 4.24
N LEU A 28 -13.11 -10.34 5.39
CA LEU A 28 -13.24 -11.79 5.50
C LEU A 28 -14.63 -12.30 5.10
N LEU A 29 -15.67 -11.52 5.37
CA LEU A 29 -17.06 -11.87 5.03
C LEU A 29 -17.41 -11.59 3.57
N THR A 30 -16.66 -10.68 2.90
CA THR A 30 -17.01 -10.20 1.56
C THR A 30 -16.47 -11.09 0.46
N THR A 31 -15.22 -11.59 0.57
CA THR A 31 -14.59 -12.37 -0.49
C THR A 31 -13.40 -13.18 0.03
N ASN A 32 -13.25 -14.36 -0.55
CA ASN A 32 -12.10 -15.25 -0.33
C ASN A 32 -11.03 -15.10 -1.44
N ILE A 33 -11.13 -14.07 -2.28
CA ILE A 33 -10.22 -13.82 -3.40
C ILE A 33 -9.21 -12.74 -3.03
N ALA A 34 -7.93 -12.99 -3.28
CA ALA A 34 -6.86 -12.01 -3.15
C ALA A 34 -6.93 -11.01 -4.31
N VAL A 35 -6.73 -9.72 -4.04
CA VAL A 35 -6.62 -8.69 -5.08
C VAL A 35 -5.21 -8.67 -5.69
N LEU A 36 -4.99 -7.86 -6.73
CA LEU A 36 -3.77 -7.93 -7.55
C LEU A 36 -2.46 -7.83 -6.73
N ASP A 37 -2.33 -6.80 -5.88
CA ASP A 37 -1.13 -6.63 -5.06
C ASP A 37 -1.01 -7.71 -3.97
N GLU A 38 -2.14 -8.22 -3.45
CA GLU A 38 -2.19 -9.33 -2.50
C GLU A 38 -1.77 -10.66 -3.15
N SER A 39 -2.26 -10.93 -4.37
CA SER A 39 -1.89 -12.11 -5.16
C SER A 39 -0.39 -12.12 -5.46
N GLU A 40 0.19 -10.99 -5.78
CA GLU A 40 1.64 -10.85 -5.95
C GLU A 40 2.39 -11.21 -4.65
N GLN A 41 1.89 -10.77 -3.49
CA GLN A 41 2.53 -11.12 -2.21
C GLN A 41 2.43 -12.63 -1.90
N ILE A 42 1.32 -13.28 -2.25
CA ILE A 42 1.20 -14.74 -2.13
C ILE A 42 2.25 -15.42 -3.02
N MET A 43 2.42 -14.97 -4.25
CA MET A 43 3.39 -15.51 -5.19
C MET A 43 4.83 -15.34 -4.69
N LEU A 44 5.20 -14.12 -4.27
CA LEU A 44 6.54 -13.79 -3.80
C LEU A 44 6.89 -14.49 -2.47
N SER A 45 5.90 -14.75 -1.63
CA SER A 45 6.08 -15.40 -0.33
C SER A 45 6.42 -16.90 -0.42
N GLN A 46 6.42 -17.49 -1.61
CA GLN A 46 6.78 -18.90 -1.81
C GLN A 46 8.26 -19.19 -1.54
N TYR A 47 9.12 -18.18 -1.63
CA TYR A 47 10.57 -18.30 -1.41
C TYR A 47 11.14 -17.03 -0.81
N PHE A 48 12.19 -17.17 0.00
CA PHE A 48 12.91 -16.03 0.56
C PHE A 48 13.96 -15.52 -0.43
N ALA A 49 13.97 -14.19 -0.67
CA ALA A 49 15.01 -13.51 -1.44
C ALA A 49 15.32 -12.14 -0.86
N TRP A 50 16.54 -11.64 -1.11
CA TRP A 50 16.94 -10.28 -0.70
C TRP A 50 16.33 -9.17 -1.55
N GLY A 51 15.70 -9.52 -2.66
CA GLY A 51 14.91 -8.71 -3.55
C GLY A 51 14.15 -9.60 -4.53
N TYR A 52 13.06 -9.10 -5.09
CA TYR A 52 12.17 -9.88 -5.96
C TYR A 52 11.94 -9.21 -7.31
N ASN A 53 11.52 -7.95 -7.30
CA ASN A 53 11.12 -7.18 -8.47
C ASN A 53 11.40 -5.69 -8.24
N GLU A 54 10.59 -4.81 -8.85
CA GLU A 54 10.71 -3.34 -8.74
C GLU A 54 10.39 -2.76 -7.34
N GLN A 55 10.06 -3.60 -6.35
CA GLN A 55 9.79 -3.15 -4.98
C GLN A 55 10.78 -3.75 -3.99
N PRO A 56 11.23 -3.00 -2.98
CA PRO A 56 12.01 -3.57 -1.89
C PRO A 56 11.26 -4.67 -1.14
N PRO A 57 11.97 -5.65 -0.53
CA PRO A 57 11.37 -6.92 -0.13
C PRO A 57 10.65 -6.92 1.22
N LEU A 58 10.72 -5.86 2.03
CA LEU A 58 10.31 -5.92 3.43
C LEU A 58 8.83 -6.24 3.63
N TYR A 59 7.95 -5.73 2.77
CA TYR A 59 6.53 -6.08 2.88
C TYR A 59 6.33 -7.59 2.69
N THR A 60 6.98 -8.18 1.68
CA THR A 60 6.95 -9.63 1.43
C THR A 60 7.50 -10.43 2.62
N TRP A 61 8.62 -10.01 3.22
CA TRP A 61 9.18 -10.70 4.39
C TRP A 61 8.23 -10.67 5.59
N VAL A 62 7.61 -9.52 5.87
CA VAL A 62 6.61 -9.41 6.95
C VAL A 62 5.37 -10.23 6.63
N GLN A 63 4.95 -10.27 5.36
CA GLN A 63 3.84 -11.13 4.92
C GLN A 63 4.16 -12.62 5.07
N MET A 64 5.39 -13.05 4.76
CA MET A 64 5.84 -14.43 5.01
C MET A 64 5.76 -14.80 6.49
N VAL A 65 6.20 -13.89 7.38
CA VAL A 65 6.07 -14.09 8.83
C VAL A 65 4.59 -14.21 9.22
N THR A 66 3.74 -13.34 8.69
CA THR A 66 2.30 -13.38 8.96
C THR A 66 1.67 -14.69 8.49
N PHE A 67 2.08 -15.19 7.32
CA PHE A 67 1.61 -16.49 6.80
C PHE A 67 2.08 -17.69 7.62
N LYS A 68 3.19 -17.59 8.35
CA LYS A 68 3.58 -18.65 9.30
C LYS A 68 2.58 -18.82 10.45
N PHE A 69 1.91 -17.73 10.87
CA PHE A 69 0.91 -17.76 11.95
C PHE A 69 -0.50 -18.07 11.46
N PHE A 70 -0.90 -17.55 10.31
CA PHE A 70 -2.28 -17.62 9.82
C PHE A 70 -2.46 -18.53 8.58
N GLY A 71 -1.37 -19.18 8.11
CA GLY A 71 -1.36 -19.83 6.82
C GLY A 71 -1.43 -18.83 5.64
N ILE A 72 -1.30 -19.32 4.39
CA ILE A 72 -1.58 -18.55 3.19
C ILE A 72 -3.10 -18.37 3.13
N SER A 73 -3.59 -17.22 3.54
CA SER A 73 -5.02 -16.96 3.74
C SER A 73 -5.35 -15.46 3.62
N ILE A 74 -6.62 -15.18 3.33
CA ILE A 74 -7.15 -13.80 3.35
C ILE A 74 -7.02 -13.19 4.75
N LEU A 75 -7.12 -14.00 5.81
CA LEU A 75 -6.88 -13.52 7.18
C LEU A 75 -5.47 -12.98 7.37
N GLY A 76 -4.45 -13.72 6.94
CA GLY A 76 -3.05 -13.28 7.04
C GLY A 76 -2.77 -11.98 6.26
N LEU A 77 -3.32 -11.84 5.04
CA LEU A 77 -3.23 -10.61 4.25
C LEU A 77 -3.91 -9.43 4.94
N THR A 78 -5.13 -9.65 5.41
CA THR A 78 -5.97 -8.64 6.05
C THR A 78 -5.41 -8.17 7.39
N PHE A 79 -4.86 -9.09 8.18
CA PHE A 79 -4.25 -8.79 9.49
C PHE A 79 -3.07 -7.84 9.34
N LEU A 80 -2.12 -8.14 8.44
CA LEU A 80 -0.97 -7.27 8.20
C LEU A 80 -1.40 -5.89 7.71
N LYS A 81 -2.26 -5.83 6.70
CA LYS A 81 -2.75 -4.59 6.09
C LYS A 81 -3.42 -3.68 7.11
N ASN A 82 -4.43 -4.19 7.82
CA ASN A 82 -5.17 -3.39 8.80
C ASN A 82 -4.34 -3.04 10.04
N GLY A 83 -3.39 -3.90 10.44
CA GLY A 83 -2.42 -3.60 11.50
C GLY A 83 -1.53 -2.40 11.15
N LEU A 84 -0.99 -2.35 9.94
CA LEU A 84 -0.19 -1.23 9.45
C LEU A 84 -1.01 0.07 9.32
N LEU A 85 -2.24 -0.01 8.81
CA LEU A 85 -3.15 1.14 8.75
C LEU A 85 -3.49 1.66 10.15
N CYS A 86 -3.81 0.76 11.08
CA CYS A 86 -4.04 1.11 12.48
C CYS A 86 -2.83 1.86 13.07
N MET A 87 -1.61 1.36 12.86
CA MET A 87 -0.37 2.04 13.28
C MET A 87 -0.27 3.43 12.66
N THR A 88 -0.57 3.60 11.37
CA THR A 88 -0.53 4.91 10.71
C THR A 88 -1.42 5.92 11.43
N TYR A 89 -2.70 5.58 11.67
CA TYR A 89 -3.64 6.48 12.38
C TYR A 89 -3.20 6.80 13.81
N LEU A 90 -2.71 5.79 14.55
CA LEU A 90 -2.21 5.97 15.91
C LEU A 90 -0.98 6.90 15.95
N PHE A 91 -0.06 6.77 14.98
CA PHE A 91 1.11 7.63 14.94
C PHE A 91 0.81 9.03 14.39
N VAL A 92 -0.15 9.21 13.47
CA VAL A 92 -0.66 10.54 13.10
C VAL A 92 -1.28 11.23 14.31
N TYR A 93 -2.07 10.52 15.11
CA TYR A 93 -2.62 11.04 16.37
C TYR A 93 -1.51 11.43 17.37
N LYS A 94 -0.51 10.56 17.58
CA LYS A 94 0.64 10.86 18.45
C LYS A 94 1.44 12.06 17.96
N LEU A 95 1.65 12.18 16.65
CA LEU A 95 2.30 13.33 16.03
C LEU A 95 1.48 14.60 16.26
N GLY A 96 0.15 14.53 16.06
CA GLY A 96 -0.78 15.63 16.34
C GLY A 96 -0.71 16.09 17.80
N LEU A 97 -0.70 15.14 18.75
CA LEU A 97 -0.52 15.46 20.17
C LEU A 97 0.83 16.15 20.46
N LEU A 98 1.89 15.67 19.82
CA LEU A 98 3.23 16.24 19.99
C LEU A 98 3.32 17.69 19.48
N LEU A 99 2.68 17.98 18.33
CA LEU A 99 2.76 19.28 17.68
C LEU A 99 1.77 20.31 18.23
N MET A 100 0.55 19.88 18.60
CA MET A 100 -0.55 20.77 18.97
C MET A 100 -0.81 20.81 20.49
N ASN A 101 -0.37 19.79 21.23
CA ASN A 101 -0.70 19.59 22.65
C ASN A 101 -2.22 19.65 22.94
N ASP A 102 -3.02 19.21 21.97
CA ASP A 102 -4.50 19.26 21.98
C ASP A 102 -5.04 17.90 21.49
N LYS A 103 -5.70 17.16 22.39
CA LYS A 103 -6.24 15.83 22.09
C LYS A 103 -7.32 15.87 21.02
N LEU A 104 -8.16 16.91 21.02
CA LEU A 104 -9.26 17.03 20.07
C LEU A 104 -8.73 17.29 18.67
N LYS A 105 -7.85 18.28 18.50
CA LYS A 105 -7.23 18.58 17.21
C LYS A 105 -6.42 17.40 16.68
N ALA A 106 -5.69 16.72 17.54
CA ALA A 106 -4.94 15.51 17.17
C ALA A 106 -5.87 14.40 16.68
N SER A 107 -6.99 14.16 17.38
CA SER A 107 -8.00 13.18 16.96
C SER A 107 -8.61 13.54 15.62
N LEU A 108 -9.06 14.80 15.43
CA LEU A 108 -9.66 15.26 14.19
C LEU A 108 -8.68 15.16 13.02
N SER A 109 -7.40 15.52 13.23
CA SER A 109 -6.35 15.39 12.20
C SER A 109 -6.16 13.94 11.75
N ALA A 110 -6.13 12.99 12.69
CA ALA A 110 -5.98 11.59 12.36
C ALA A 110 -7.25 11.00 11.72
N LEU A 111 -8.45 11.38 12.21
CA LEU A 111 -9.73 10.98 11.62
C LEU A 111 -9.95 11.56 10.22
N SER A 112 -9.28 12.67 9.88
CA SER A 112 -9.33 13.23 8.52
C SER A 112 -8.88 12.24 7.45
N LEU A 113 -8.01 11.30 7.77
CA LEU A 113 -7.60 10.24 6.85
C LEU A 113 -8.80 9.37 6.41
N MET A 114 -9.87 9.31 7.20
CA MET A 114 -11.13 8.65 6.83
C MET A 114 -11.92 9.42 5.74
N LEU A 115 -11.52 10.64 5.42
CA LEU A 115 -12.07 11.44 4.32
C LEU A 115 -11.18 11.44 3.08
N ILE A 116 -10.12 10.65 3.07
CA ILE A 116 -9.17 10.53 1.95
C ILE A 116 -9.38 9.17 1.28
N PRO A 117 -9.78 9.12 -0.01
CA PRO A 117 -10.10 7.87 -0.70
C PRO A 117 -8.98 6.83 -0.65
N GLN A 118 -7.72 7.25 -0.73
CA GLN A 118 -6.56 6.36 -0.69
C GLN A 118 -6.42 5.60 0.64
N PHE A 119 -6.98 6.12 1.75
CA PHE A 119 -6.97 5.46 3.05
C PHE A 119 -8.20 4.59 3.32
N VAL A 120 -9.35 4.97 2.78
CA VAL A 120 -10.62 4.25 3.07
C VAL A 120 -11.02 3.28 1.96
N TRP A 121 -10.62 3.54 0.72
CA TRP A 121 -10.93 2.70 -0.44
C TRP A 121 -9.70 1.96 -0.95
N ASP A 122 -8.71 2.68 -1.51
CA ASP A 122 -7.57 2.06 -2.19
C ASP A 122 -6.73 1.20 -1.25
N ALA A 123 -6.54 1.63 0.00
CA ALA A 123 -5.82 0.86 1.00
C ALA A 123 -6.51 -0.47 1.32
N GLN A 124 -7.84 -0.53 1.28
CA GLN A 124 -8.57 -1.78 1.53
C GLN A 124 -8.64 -2.67 0.29
N VAL A 125 -8.63 -2.08 -0.92
CA VAL A 125 -8.86 -2.81 -2.17
C VAL A 125 -7.58 -3.30 -2.84
N ASP A 126 -6.49 -2.52 -2.88
CA ASP A 126 -5.36 -2.87 -3.76
C ASP A 126 -3.95 -2.42 -3.29
N GLN A 127 -3.74 -1.96 -2.06
CA GLN A 127 -2.42 -1.49 -1.63
C GLN A 127 -1.72 -2.46 -0.68
N THR A 128 -0.40 -2.59 -0.83
CA THR A 128 0.50 -3.36 0.04
C THR A 128 1.72 -2.53 0.45
N HIS A 129 2.75 -2.43 -0.38
CA HIS A 129 3.96 -1.66 -0.11
C HIS A 129 3.71 -0.18 0.22
N THR A 130 2.70 0.45 -0.38
CA THR A 130 2.35 1.85 -0.10
C THR A 130 1.87 2.05 1.33
N ILE A 131 1.15 1.07 1.91
CA ILE A 131 0.69 1.12 3.30
C ILE A 131 1.89 1.03 4.24
N LEU A 132 2.81 0.09 4.02
CA LEU A 132 4.04 -0.02 4.82
C LEU A 132 4.88 1.25 4.72
N LEU A 133 5.04 1.81 3.52
CA LEU A 133 5.72 3.08 3.30
C LEU A 133 5.09 4.22 4.10
N THR A 134 3.75 4.37 4.03
CA THR A 134 3.03 5.43 4.74
C THR A 134 3.16 5.27 6.25
N THR A 135 3.08 4.03 6.76
CA THR A 135 3.30 3.73 8.18
C THR A 135 4.71 4.10 8.59
N ALA A 136 5.73 3.66 7.85
CA ALA A 136 7.12 3.97 8.12
C ALA A 136 7.39 5.48 8.09
N THR A 137 6.84 6.18 7.10
CA THR A 137 6.94 7.64 6.98
C THR A 137 6.36 8.33 8.21
N THR A 138 5.17 7.91 8.64
CA THR A 138 4.49 8.50 9.80
C THR A 138 5.30 8.29 11.07
N VAL A 139 5.83 7.09 11.29
CA VAL A 139 6.66 6.75 12.46
C VAL A 139 7.99 7.52 12.43
N THR A 140 8.62 7.61 11.26
CA THR A 140 9.87 8.37 11.08
C THR A 140 9.68 9.85 11.41
N ILE A 141 8.61 10.47 10.88
CA ILE A 141 8.30 11.88 11.15
C ILE A 141 7.97 12.09 12.63
N TYR A 142 7.22 11.17 13.25
CA TYR A 142 6.93 11.24 14.69
C TYR A 142 8.21 11.24 15.52
N TYR A 143 9.15 10.32 15.27
CA TYR A 143 10.40 10.27 16.02
C TYR A 143 11.33 11.43 15.69
N PHE A 144 11.32 11.93 14.46
CA PHE A 144 12.00 13.19 14.11
C PHE A 144 11.51 14.35 14.99
N PHE A 145 10.20 14.59 15.03
CA PHE A 145 9.64 15.67 15.87
C PHE A 145 9.81 15.38 17.37
N LYS A 146 9.77 14.14 17.81
CA LYS A 146 10.02 13.76 19.19
C LYS A 146 11.44 14.13 19.62
N ILE A 147 12.44 13.87 18.80
CA ILE A 147 13.85 14.23 19.05
C ILE A 147 13.99 15.75 19.14
N VAL A 148 13.45 16.51 18.18
CA VAL A 148 13.67 17.96 18.11
C VAL A 148 12.87 18.76 19.13
N LEU A 149 11.70 18.25 19.60
CA LEU A 149 10.79 19.00 20.47
C LEU A 149 10.85 18.59 21.94
N LYS A 150 11.12 17.30 22.23
CA LYS A 150 11.03 16.80 23.62
C LYS A 150 12.29 16.15 24.12
N GLU A 151 12.72 15.07 23.49
CA GLU A 151 13.76 14.19 24.03
C GLU A 151 14.70 13.72 22.94
N ASP A 152 15.97 14.09 23.06
CA ASP A 152 17.07 13.57 22.27
C ASP A 152 17.65 12.26 22.85
N SER A 153 16.78 11.33 23.28
CA SER A 153 17.17 10.07 23.86
C SER A 153 17.71 9.06 22.83
N PHE A 154 18.66 8.21 23.23
CA PHE A 154 19.15 7.11 22.38
C PHE A 154 18.03 6.22 21.85
N PHE A 155 17.00 5.98 22.65
CA PHE A 155 15.82 5.23 22.21
C PHE A 155 15.09 5.92 21.04
N SER A 156 14.92 7.25 21.11
CA SER A 156 14.27 8.01 20.02
C SER A 156 15.09 7.97 18.73
N PHE A 157 16.43 8.08 18.82
CA PHE A 157 17.31 7.90 17.66
C PHE A 157 17.31 6.47 17.12
N ALA A 158 17.30 5.45 17.98
CA ALA A 158 17.20 4.05 17.57
C ALA A 158 15.90 3.79 16.80
N MET A 159 14.77 4.28 17.31
CA MET A 159 13.45 4.14 16.65
C MET A 159 13.34 4.96 15.36
N PHE A 160 14.00 6.14 15.29
CA PHE A 160 14.11 6.91 14.06
C PHE A 160 14.89 6.13 12.98
N GLY A 161 16.01 5.51 13.37
CA GLY A 161 16.81 4.65 12.49
C GLY A 161 16.05 3.40 12.04
N LEU A 162 15.36 2.72 12.97
CA LEU A 162 14.53 1.55 12.66
C LEU A 162 13.42 1.90 11.67
N ALA A 163 12.65 2.97 11.92
CA ALA A 163 11.58 3.41 11.03
C ALA A 163 12.13 3.85 9.65
N SER A 164 13.31 4.48 9.62
CA SER A 164 13.99 4.84 8.38
C SER A 164 14.42 3.62 7.59
N GLY A 165 14.99 2.60 8.22
CA GLY A 165 15.36 1.34 7.60
C GLY A 165 14.13 0.58 7.06
N ILE A 166 13.04 0.56 7.81
CA ILE A 166 11.75 0.01 7.36
C ILE A 166 11.25 0.76 6.11
N GLY A 167 11.30 2.09 6.13
CA GLY A 167 10.83 2.92 5.02
C GLY A 167 11.64 2.70 3.73
N LEU A 168 12.97 2.67 3.83
CA LEU A 168 13.87 2.38 2.70
C LEU A 168 13.64 0.98 2.11
N ASN A 169 13.33 -0.01 2.95
CA ASN A 169 12.98 -1.36 2.50
C ASN A 169 11.48 -1.53 2.15
N ALA A 170 10.65 -0.49 2.29
CA ALA A 170 9.26 -0.51 1.84
C ALA A 170 9.12 -0.03 0.39
N LYS A 171 9.74 1.11 0.05
CA LYS A 171 9.78 1.68 -1.31
C LYS A 171 10.97 2.63 -1.48
N TYR A 172 11.58 2.64 -2.66
CA TYR A 172 12.74 3.49 -2.96
C TYR A 172 12.47 5.00 -2.80
N ASN A 173 11.25 5.46 -3.09
CA ASN A 173 10.87 6.87 -2.94
C ASN A 173 10.81 7.37 -1.49
N PHE A 174 11.00 6.49 -0.49
CA PHE A 174 11.15 6.90 0.90
C PHE A 174 12.41 7.77 1.14
N VAL A 175 13.42 7.66 0.29
CA VAL A 175 14.59 8.55 0.30
C VAL A 175 14.18 10.02 0.30
N LEU A 176 13.13 10.40 -0.43
CA LEU A 176 12.62 11.77 -0.46
C LEU A 176 12.17 12.26 0.92
N VAL A 177 11.58 11.38 1.73
CA VAL A 177 11.18 11.69 3.10
C VAL A 177 12.40 12.04 3.95
N LEU A 178 13.45 11.22 3.88
CA LEU A 178 14.69 11.44 4.65
C LEU A 178 15.41 12.71 4.21
N VAL A 179 15.50 12.96 2.91
CA VAL A 179 16.08 14.18 2.37
C VAL A 179 15.29 15.41 2.81
N ALA A 180 13.95 15.36 2.75
CA ALA A 180 13.11 16.47 3.19
C ALA A 180 13.29 16.76 4.68
N LEU A 181 13.33 15.73 5.53
CA LEU A 181 13.58 15.89 6.97
C LEU A 181 15.00 16.41 7.28
N ALA A 182 16.01 15.96 6.53
CA ALA A 182 17.39 16.45 6.68
C ALA A 182 17.51 17.94 6.30
N VAL A 183 16.86 18.36 5.19
CA VAL A 183 16.81 19.76 4.76
C VAL A 183 16.11 20.62 5.82
N VAL A 184 14.97 20.18 6.33
CA VAL A 184 14.21 20.87 7.40
C VAL A 184 15.05 20.99 8.67
N ALA A 185 15.72 19.91 9.07
CA ALA A 185 16.61 19.93 10.24
C ALA A 185 17.78 20.91 10.06
N TRP A 186 18.29 21.03 8.83
CA TRP A 186 19.37 21.99 8.52
C TRP A 186 18.90 23.44 8.51
N MET A 187 17.69 23.71 7.97
CA MET A 187 17.14 25.06 7.85
C MET A 187 16.73 25.67 9.20
N ILE A 188 16.25 24.87 10.14
CA ILE A 188 15.78 25.34 11.46
C ILE A 188 16.91 25.13 12.49
N LYS A 189 17.50 26.21 12.97
CA LYS A 189 18.66 26.17 13.88
C LYS A 189 18.45 25.28 15.11
N GLU A 190 17.28 25.39 15.74
CA GLU A 190 16.91 24.64 16.94
C GLU A 190 16.83 23.13 16.64
N PHE A 191 16.34 22.74 15.47
CA PHE A 191 16.26 21.35 15.02
C PHE A 191 17.64 20.82 14.65
N ARG A 192 18.46 21.62 14.00
CA ARG A 192 19.82 21.28 13.62
C ARG A 192 20.65 20.86 14.82
N CYS A 193 20.62 21.65 15.92
CA CYS A 193 21.36 21.34 17.14
C CYS A 193 20.91 20.05 17.83
N LYS A 194 19.64 19.66 17.66
CA LYS A 194 19.07 18.45 18.26
C LYS A 194 19.26 17.20 17.42
N ILE A 195 19.18 17.30 16.10
CA ILE A 195 19.30 16.15 15.17
C ILE A 195 20.77 15.79 14.93
N TYR A 196 21.62 16.77 14.59
CA TYR A 196 23.01 16.51 14.20
C TYR A 196 23.90 16.32 15.44
N GLN A 197 23.64 15.24 16.17
CA GLN A 197 24.40 14.78 17.34
C GLN A 197 25.05 13.43 17.04
N LYS A 198 26.00 13.01 17.92
CA LYS A 198 26.64 11.69 17.82
C LYS A 198 25.62 10.54 17.81
N ALA A 199 24.49 10.70 18.52
CA ALA A 199 23.41 9.72 18.57
C ALA A 199 22.72 9.49 17.19
N LEU A 200 22.82 10.43 16.23
CA LEU A 200 22.36 10.22 14.86
C LEU A 200 23.13 9.08 14.18
N GLY A 201 24.40 8.84 14.56
CA GLY A 201 25.18 7.70 14.09
C GLY A 201 24.52 6.35 14.40
N LEU A 202 23.82 6.24 15.55
CA LEU A 202 23.03 5.05 15.89
C LEU A 202 21.88 4.84 14.89
N SER A 203 21.17 5.93 14.51
CA SER A 203 20.10 5.86 13.52
C SER A 203 20.62 5.39 12.16
N PHE A 204 21.73 5.95 11.71
CA PHE A 204 22.38 5.53 10.47
C PHE A 204 22.84 4.09 10.51
N GLY A 205 23.46 3.66 11.61
CA GLY A 205 23.92 2.28 11.78
C GLY A 205 22.76 1.28 11.70
N ILE A 206 21.66 1.53 12.40
CA ILE A 206 20.47 0.66 12.36
C ILE A 206 19.85 0.63 10.96
N ALA A 207 19.62 1.80 10.35
CA ALA A 207 19.04 1.87 8.99
C ALA A 207 19.94 1.19 7.97
N PHE A 208 21.25 1.42 8.01
CA PHE A 208 22.24 0.80 7.13
C PHE A 208 22.23 -0.73 7.23
N LEU A 209 22.29 -1.27 8.47
CA LEU A 209 22.27 -2.72 8.67
C LEU A 209 20.98 -3.37 8.14
N MET A 210 19.86 -2.69 8.25
CA MET A 210 18.58 -3.18 7.71
C MET A 210 18.54 -3.15 6.19
N VAL A 211 19.13 -2.14 5.57
CA VAL A 211 19.06 -1.94 4.12
C VAL A 211 20.14 -2.73 3.39
N LEU A 212 21.28 -2.97 4.02
CA LEU A 212 22.48 -3.56 3.40
C LEU A 212 22.21 -4.83 2.59
N PRO A 213 21.47 -5.85 3.08
CA PRO A 213 21.24 -7.07 2.29
C PRO A 213 20.49 -6.80 0.98
N HIS A 214 19.44 -5.98 1.05
CA HIS A 214 18.68 -5.61 -0.15
C HIS A 214 19.49 -4.68 -1.06
N PHE A 215 20.30 -3.78 -0.53
CA PHE A 215 21.14 -2.87 -1.32
C PHE A 215 22.18 -3.64 -2.14
N LEU A 216 22.78 -4.68 -1.59
CA LEU A 216 23.71 -5.55 -2.32
C LEU A 216 23.00 -6.29 -3.47
N TRP A 217 21.77 -6.79 -3.22
CA TRP A 217 20.95 -7.37 -4.27
C TRP A 217 20.57 -6.34 -5.33
N PHE A 218 20.16 -5.13 -4.93
CA PHE A 218 19.74 -4.06 -5.83
C PHE A 218 20.84 -3.69 -6.83
N ILE A 219 22.10 -3.52 -6.39
CA ILE A 219 23.21 -3.18 -7.27
C ILE A 219 23.45 -4.27 -8.33
N SER A 220 23.26 -5.52 -7.96
CA SER A 220 23.48 -6.65 -8.89
C SER A 220 22.28 -6.93 -9.80
N HIS A 221 21.11 -6.27 -9.59
CA HIS A 221 19.85 -6.48 -10.33
C HIS A 221 19.17 -5.16 -10.70
N LEU A 222 19.95 -4.15 -11.13
CA LEU A 222 19.45 -2.81 -11.43
C LEU A 222 18.33 -2.82 -12.48
N ASP A 223 18.48 -3.62 -13.54
CA ASP A 223 17.49 -3.73 -14.60
C ASP A 223 16.14 -4.23 -14.05
N THR A 224 16.15 -5.34 -13.31
CA THR A 224 14.95 -5.90 -12.69
C THR A 224 14.27 -4.91 -11.73
N ALA A 225 15.06 -4.15 -10.97
CA ALA A 225 14.56 -3.22 -9.97
C ALA A 225 13.99 -1.91 -10.57
N THR A 226 14.40 -1.51 -11.77
CA THR A 226 14.09 -0.18 -12.31
C THR A 226 13.25 -0.18 -13.58
N GLU A 227 13.35 -1.20 -14.44
CA GLU A 227 12.72 -1.27 -15.76
C GLU A 227 11.22 -0.94 -15.73
N ARG A 228 10.47 -1.60 -14.87
CA ARG A 228 9.01 -1.42 -14.78
C ARG A 228 8.60 -0.05 -14.28
N THR A 229 9.42 0.57 -13.42
CA THR A 229 9.20 1.94 -12.93
C THR A 229 9.43 2.94 -14.05
N ILE A 230 10.51 2.78 -14.83
CA ILE A 230 10.84 3.61 -15.98
C ILE A 230 9.73 3.49 -17.04
N ASN A 231 9.29 2.27 -17.37
CA ASN A 231 8.23 2.04 -18.34
C ASN A 231 6.90 2.70 -17.93
N ARG A 232 6.57 2.70 -16.64
CA ARG A 232 5.37 3.41 -16.12
C ARG A 232 5.49 4.92 -16.20
N MET A 233 6.69 5.47 -16.05
CA MET A 233 6.93 6.92 -16.18
C MET A 233 6.81 7.38 -17.64
N ASN A 234 7.13 6.52 -18.59
CA ASN A 234 7.10 6.81 -20.02
C ASN A 234 5.71 6.70 -20.67
N VAL A 235 4.69 6.29 -19.92
CA VAL A 235 3.31 6.17 -20.43
C VAL A 235 2.76 7.55 -20.82
N GLY A 236 2.27 7.67 -22.06
CA GLY A 236 1.64 8.90 -22.57
C GLY A 236 2.60 9.99 -23.02
N HIS A 237 3.91 9.69 -23.15
CA HIS A 237 4.89 10.63 -23.69
C HIS A 237 4.53 11.07 -25.13
N THR A 238 4.74 12.35 -25.39
CA THR A 238 4.66 12.95 -26.73
C THR A 238 6.06 13.33 -27.22
N HIS A 239 6.19 13.70 -28.48
CA HIS A 239 7.47 14.17 -29.04
C HIS A 239 7.94 15.53 -28.48
N SER A 240 7.06 16.29 -27.80
CA SER A 240 7.38 17.59 -27.22
C SER A 240 7.68 17.48 -25.72
N ALA A 241 8.92 17.69 -25.31
CA ALA A 241 9.33 17.69 -23.90
C ALA A 241 8.58 18.76 -23.07
N TRP A 242 8.33 19.95 -23.66
CA TRP A 242 7.56 21.00 -23.00
C TRP A 242 6.10 20.60 -22.74
N LEU A 243 5.49 19.94 -23.74
CA LEU A 243 4.10 19.48 -23.57
C LEU A 243 3.99 18.36 -22.53
N ASN A 244 4.96 17.46 -22.48
CA ASN A 244 5.02 16.42 -21.44
C ASN A 244 5.18 17.04 -20.05
N PHE A 245 6.09 18.01 -19.89
CA PHE A 245 6.26 18.73 -18.63
C PHE A 245 4.97 19.44 -18.20
N ALA A 246 4.34 20.22 -19.09
CA ALA A 246 3.09 20.93 -18.78
C ALA A 246 1.95 19.95 -18.37
N LYS A 247 1.81 18.84 -19.11
CA LYS A 247 0.83 17.79 -18.77
C LYS A 247 1.14 17.15 -17.41
N GLY A 248 2.40 16.81 -17.12
CA GLY A 248 2.81 16.21 -15.86
C GLY A 248 2.54 17.13 -14.66
N ILE A 249 2.82 18.44 -14.80
CA ILE A 249 2.51 19.44 -13.76
C ILE A 249 1.00 19.58 -13.54
N PHE A 250 0.22 19.62 -14.62
CA PHE A 250 -1.24 19.69 -14.54
C PHE A 250 -1.80 18.44 -13.85
N ASP A 251 -1.32 17.25 -14.24
CA ASP A 251 -1.74 15.98 -13.65
C ASP A 251 -1.34 15.89 -12.16
N LEU A 252 -0.14 16.35 -11.78
CA LEU A 252 0.27 16.45 -10.38
C LEU A 252 -0.69 17.33 -9.57
N PHE A 253 -1.06 18.51 -10.08
CA PHE A 253 -1.99 19.41 -9.43
C PHE A 253 -3.37 18.76 -9.26
N LEU A 254 -3.90 18.16 -10.32
CA LEU A 254 -5.17 17.46 -10.31
C LEU A 254 -5.15 16.26 -9.31
N SER A 255 -4.06 15.49 -9.31
CA SER A 255 -3.87 14.38 -8.36
C SER A 255 -3.80 14.83 -6.92
N CYS A 256 -3.21 15.98 -6.61
CA CYS A 256 -3.23 16.56 -5.26
C CYS A 256 -4.66 16.93 -4.82
N ILE A 257 -5.44 17.55 -5.70
CA ILE A 257 -6.84 17.89 -5.43
C ILE A 257 -7.66 16.62 -5.22
N ALA A 258 -7.54 15.65 -6.12
CA ALA A 258 -8.26 14.37 -6.06
C ALA A 258 -7.91 13.60 -4.79
N PHE A 259 -6.62 13.53 -4.43
CA PHE A 259 -6.15 12.89 -3.20
C PHE A 259 -6.82 13.45 -1.95
N LEU A 260 -6.92 14.77 -1.85
CA LEU A 260 -7.48 15.44 -0.66
C LEU A 260 -9.00 15.58 -0.69
N THR A 261 -9.70 15.21 -1.77
CA THR A 261 -11.15 15.26 -1.87
C THR A 261 -11.75 13.95 -1.29
N PRO A 262 -12.77 14.00 -0.41
CA PRO A 262 -13.56 15.18 0.03
C PRO A 262 -13.05 15.92 1.27
N PHE A 263 -11.92 15.52 1.86
CA PHE A 263 -11.39 16.11 3.11
C PHE A 263 -11.37 17.64 3.07
N TRP A 264 -10.75 18.25 2.06
CA TRP A 264 -10.60 19.71 2.00
C TRP A 264 -11.94 20.44 1.85
N LEU A 265 -12.94 19.84 1.18
CA LEU A 265 -14.29 20.41 1.07
C LEU A 265 -14.96 20.49 2.44
N VAL A 266 -14.91 19.40 3.20
CA VAL A 266 -15.49 19.33 4.56
C VAL A 266 -14.73 20.29 5.50
N PHE A 267 -13.40 20.30 5.44
CA PHE A 267 -12.56 21.16 6.27
C PHE A 267 -12.83 22.64 6.02
N ILE A 268 -12.79 23.10 4.77
CA ILE A 268 -13.04 24.50 4.41
C ILE A 268 -14.47 24.89 4.76
N GLY A 269 -15.46 24.03 4.48
CA GLY A 269 -16.87 24.30 4.79
C GLY A 269 -17.10 24.58 6.27
N LEU A 270 -16.39 23.87 7.17
CA LEU A 270 -16.63 23.96 8.61
C LEU A 270 -15.65 24.88 9.36
N PHE A 271 -14.38 25.00 8.92
CA PHE A 271 -13.33 25.64 9.72
C PHE A 271 -12.70 26.89 9.10
N ARG A 272 -13.06 27.27 7.85
CA ARG A 272 -12.46 28.44 7.17
C ARG A 272 -12.51 29.75 7.96
N LYS A 273 -13.59 29.98 8.72
CA LYS A 273 -13.78 31.21 9.52
C LYS A 273 -12.85 31.30 10.73
N ASN A 274 -12.36 30.13 11.19
CA ASN A 274 -11.56 29.98 12.40
C ASN A 274 -10.09 29.69 12.07
N PHE A 275 -9.74 29.77 10.79
CA PHE A 275 -8.39 29.54 10.30
C PHE A 275 -7.52 30.79 10.52
N THR A 276 -6.37 30.59 11.19
CA THR A 276 -5.39 31.66 11.45
C THR A 276 -4.00 31.16 11.15
N PHE A 277 -3.36 31.71 10.14
CA PHE A 277 -2.01 31.32 9.79
C PHE A 277 -1.01 31.80 10.84
N LYS A 278 -0.25 30.88 11.43
CA LYS A 278 0.87 31.13 12.33
C LYS A 278 2.09 30.43 11.81
N LEU A 279 3.23 31.12 11.79
CA LEU A 279 4.49 30.58 11.28
C LEU A 279 5.45 30.31 12.44
N ASP A 280 5.14 29.32 13.28
CA ASP A 280 6.08 28.78 14.27
C ASP A 280 7.01 27.72 13.65
N ASN A 281 7.96 27.22 14.44
CA ASN A 281 8.95 26.25 13.94
C ASN A 281 8.31 24.92 13.50
N ASN A 282 7.21 24.49 14.08
CA ASN A 282 6.50 23.26 13.69
C ASN A 282 5.85 23.44 12.32
N VAL A 283 5.19 24.59 12.11
CA VAL A 283 4.58 24.95 10.83
C VAL A 283 5.64 25.13 9.75
N LYS A 284 6.76 25.84 10.06
CA LYS A 284 7.91 25.96 9.14
C LYS A 284 8.47 24.60 8.75
N ALA A 285 8.56 23.68 9.70
CA ALA A 285 9.08 22.33 9.44
C ALA A 285 8.15 21.54 8.52
N LEU A 286 6.85 21.52 8.77
CA LEU A 286 5.90 20.80 7.91
C LEU A 286 5.79 21.46 6.52
N LEU A 287 5.78 22.77 6.47
CA LEU A 287 5.78 23.51 5.20
C LEU A 287 7.07 23.25 4.41
N GLY A 288 8.22 23.33 5.08
CA GLY A 288 9.52 23.00 4.48
C GLY A 288 9.59 21.57 3.96
N TYR A 289 9.10 20.60 4.74
CA TYR A 289 8.98 19.21 4.33
C TYR A 289 8.17 19.07 3.04
N MET A 290 6.96 19.65 3.00
CA MET A 290 6.10 19.61 1.82
C MET A 290 6.75 20.31 0.62
N THR A 291 7.36 21.48 0.84
CA THR A 291 8.05 22.22 -0.22
C THR A 291 9.18 21.41 -0.84
N VAL A 292 10.02 20.77 -0.04
CA VAL A 292 11.10 19.92 -0.54
C VAL A 292 10.54 18.74 -1.35
N ILE A 293 9.50 18.08 -0.86
CA ILE A 293 8.85 16.99 -1.62
C ILE A 293 8.33 17.49 -2.96
N PHE A 294 7.64 18.63 -3.00
CA PHE A 294 7.13 19.19 -4.26
C PHE A 294 8.25 19.60 -5.22
N ILE A 295 9.35 20.17 -4.73
CA ILE A 295 10.52 20.47 -5.56
C ILE A 295 11.04 19.18 -6.21
N PHE A 296 11.18 18.08 -5.46
CA PHE A 296 11.60 16.80 -6.02
C PHE A 296 10.59 16.23 -7.03
N LEU A 297 9.30 16.34 -6.79
CA LEU A 297 8.28 15.90 -7.74
C LEU A 297 8.32 16.73 -9.03
N PHE A 298 8.49 18.04 -8.94
CA PHE A 298 8.70 18.92 -10.11
C PHE A 298 9.97 18.53 -10.90
N LEU A 299 11.09 18.33 -10.20
CA LEU A 299 12.34 17.89 -10.84
C LEU A 299 12.19 16.52 -11.49
N MET A 300 11.49 15.58 -10.82
CA MET A 300 11.22 14.27 -11.40
C MET A 300 10.43 14.40 -12.71
N ILE A 301 9.36 15.20 -12.73
CA ILE A 301 8.55 15.43 -13.94
C ILE A 301 9.40 16.11 -15.03
N ALA A 302 10.21 17.12 -14.67
CA ALA A 302 11.05 17.82 -15.61
C ALA A 302 12.12 16.92 -16.26
N LEU A 303 12.72 16.01 -15.48
CA LEU A 303 13.79 15.12 -15.94
C LEU A 303 13.25 13.86 -16.65
N SER A 304 12.13 13.28 -16.15
CA SER A 304 11.56 12.06 -16.73
C SER A 304 10.54 12.33 -17.84
N GLY A 305 9.99 13.54 -17.94
CA GLY A 305 8.89 13.86 -18.86
C GLY A 305 7.57 13.13 -18.50
N SER A 306 7.45 12.58 -17.29
CA SER A 306 6.25 11.82 -16.88
C SER A 306 4.99 12.66 -16.99
N THR A 307 4.00 12.17 -17.72
CA THR A 307 2.71 12.85 -17.98
C THR A 307 1.58 12.35 -17.12
N HIS A 308 1.82 11.30 -16.33
CA HIS A 308 0.77 10.66 -15.51
C HIS A 308 1.24 10.38 -14.09
N ILE A 309 0.67 11.11 -13.13
CA ILE A 309 0.96 11.00 -11.70
C ILE A 309 -0.25 10.37 -11.00
N LYS A 310 -0.05 9.20 -10.41
CA LYS A 310 -1.14 8.53 -9.66
C LYS A 310 -1.27 9.10 -8.25
N GLU A 311 -2.48 9.36 -7.79
CA GLU A 311 -2.78 9.89 -6.46
C GLU A 311 -2.15 9.05 -5.34
N ARG A 312 -2.12 7.71 -5.49
CA ARG A 312 -1.49 6.81 -4.53
C ARG A 312 0.03 7.01 -4.35
N TRP A 313 0.70 7.66 -5.32
CA TRP A 313 2.12 8.00 -5.17
C TRP A 313 2.34 9.18 -4.22
N LEU A 314 1.31 10.01 -4.04
CA LEU A 314 1.32 11.18 -3.15
C LEU A 314 0.95 10.81 -1.71
N GLN A 315 0.39 9.63 -1.48
CA GLN A 315 -0.09 9.18 -0.17
C GLN A 315 0.95 9.31 0.96
N PRO A 316 2.22 8.89 0.80
CA PRO A 316 3.23 8.97 1.87
C PRO A 316 3.68 10.40 2.18
N TYR A 317 3.20 11.39 1.45
CA TYR A 317 3.57 12.80 1.62
C TYR A 317 2.38 13.67 2.03
N LEU A 318 1.24 13.54 1.35
CA LEU A 318 0.07 14.42 1.55
C LEU A 318 -0.82 14.04 2.74
N PHE A 319 -0.61 12.87 3.36
CA PHE A 319 -1.36 12.49 4.55
C PHE A 319 -1.16 13.44 5.74
N LEU A 320 -0.11 14.26 5.71
CA LEU A 320 0.17 15.29 6.72
C LEU A 320 -0.63 16.58 6.52
N VAL A 321 -1.27 16.78 5.36
CA VAL A 321 -2.03 18.01 5.08
C VAL A 321 -3.14 18.25 6.09
N PRO A 322 -3.95 17.24 6.51
CA PRO A 322 -4.93 17.44 7.57
C PRO A 322 -4.31 17.95 8.87
N LEU A 323 -3.21 17.36 9.29
CA LEU A 323 -2.50 17.76 10.50
C LEU A 323 -1.97 19.20 10.39
N PHE A 324 -1.36 19.56 9.26
CA PHE A 324 -0.91 20.91 8.97
C PHE A 324 -2.08 21.92 9.05
N LEU A 325 -3.22 21.60 8.48
CA LEU A 325 -4.38 22.50 8.51
C LEU A 325 -4.96 22.67 9.91
N PHE A 326 -5.04 21.62 10.74
CA PHE A 326 -5.53 21.72 12.11
C PHE A 326 -4.60 22.48 13.05
N LEU A 327 -3.30 22.60 12.75
CA LEU A 327 -2.39 23.52 13.47
C LEU A 327 -2.84 24.98 13.38
N HIS A 328 -3.54 25.36 12.30
CA HIS A 328 -3.97 26.72 12.01
C HIS A 328 -5.41 27.04 12.49
N VAL A 329 -6.17 26.04 12.97
CA VAL A 329 -7.51 26.27 13.52
C VAL A 329 -7.38 26.76 14.96
N LYS A 330 -7.83 28.00 15.25
CA LYS A 330 -7.67 28.61 16.57
C LYS A 330 -8.75 28.18 17.55
N VAL A 331 -10.01 28.33 17.17
CA VAL A 331 -11.19 27.98 17.97
C VAL A 331 -12.09 27.10 17.12
N MET A 332 -12.69 26.11 17.72
CA MET A 332 -13.64 25.23 17.04
C MET A 332 -14.98 25.27 17.76
N GLU A 333 -16.04 25.61 17.02
CA GLU A 333 -17.41 25.55 17.52
C GLU A 333 -17.83 24.08 17.68
N GLU A 334 -18.48 23.74 18.77
CA GLU A 334 -18.94 22.38 19.08
C GLU A 334 -19.77 21.78 17.93
N LYS A 335 -20.69 22.56 17.38
CA LYS A 335 -21.51 22.17 16.23
C LYS A 335 -20.68 21.77 14.99
N ASN A 336 -19.59 22.45 14.74
CA ASN A 336 -18.70 22.16 13.61
C ASN A 336 -17.85 20.91 13.87
N ILE A 337 -17.43 20.70 15.12
CA ILE A 337 -16.75 19.49 15.55
C ILE A 337 -17.66 18.28 15.36
N ASP A 338 -18.89 18.32 15.85
CA ASP A 338 -19.85 17.22 15.72
C ASP A 338 -20.16 16.89 14.26
N ARG A 339 -20.35 17.91 13.41
CA ARG A 339 -20.54 17.70 11.96
C ARG A 339 -19.32 17.09 11.30
N TYR A 340 -18.13 17.54 11.69
CA TYR A 340 -16.90 16.97 11.16
C TYR A 340 -16.74 15.50 11.53
N LEU A 341 -16.99 15.15 12.80
CA LEU A 341 -16.98 13.75 13.27
C LEU A 341 -18.02 12.89 12.55
N GLN A 342 -19.22 13.45 12.29
CA GLN A 342 -20.24 12.73 11.49
C GLN A 342 -19.70 12.39 10.10
N TRP A 343 -19.07 13.34 9.39
CA TRP A 343 -18.49 13.08 8.06
C TRP A 343 -17.38 12.03 8.11
N THR A 344 -16.49 12.08 9.12
CA THR A 344 -15.42 11.09 9.27
C THR A 344 -15.91 9.67 9.57
N ILE A 345 -17.15 9.52 10.04
CA ILE A 345 -17.78 8.21 10.26
C ILE A 345 -18.63 7.80 9.05
N ILE A 346 -19.41 8.73 8.48
CA ILE A 346 -20.30 8.44 7.35
C ILE A 346 -19.51 8.02 6.12
N ALA A 347 -18.40 8.70 5.81
CA ALA A 347 -17.61 8.41 4.62
C ALA A 347 -17.09 6.96 4.58
N PRO A 348 -16.40 6.43 5.60
CA PRO A 348 -15.96 5.02 5.58
C PRO A 348 -17.13 4.03 5.63
N ILE A 349 -18.29 4.36 6.24
CA ILE A 349 -19.49 3.51 6.19
C ILE A 349 -20.01 3.42 4.76
N ILE A 350 -20.12 4.54 4.04
CA ILE A 350 -20.53 4.55 2.63
C ILE A 350 -19.57 3.70 1.80
N VAL A 351 -18.26 3.87 1.98
CA VAL A 351 -17.25 3.08 1.27
C VAL A 351 -17.41 1.59 1.58
N ALA A 352 -17.56 1.22 2.84
CA ALA A 352 -17.76 -0.17 3.25
C ALA A 352 -19.03 -0.77 2.61
N LEU A 353 -20.13 -0.03 2.60
CA LEU A 353 -21.38 -0.44 1.95
C LEU A 353 -21.19 -0.63 0.42
N VAL A 354 -20.49 0.30 -0.25
CA VAL A 354 -20.20 0.17 -1.68
C VAL A 354 -19.34 -1.07 -1.96
N VAL A 355 -18.31 -1.33 -1.14
CA VAL A 355 -17.48 -2.53 -1.28
C VAL A 355 -18.28 -3.81 -1.09
N LEU A 356 -19.17 -3.84 -0.08
CA LEU A 356 -20.05 -4.99 0.20
C LEU A 356 -21.05 -5.26 -0.91
N VAL A 357 -21.67 -4.20 -1.46
CA VAL A 357 -22.81 -4.32 -2.39
C VAL A 357 -22.36 -4.47 -3.84
N ARG A 358 -21.23 -3.86 -4.22
CA ARG A 358 -20.73 -3.85 -5.61
C ARG A 358 -20.63 -5.25 -6.27
N PRO A 359 -20.20 -6.34 -5.60
CA PRO A 359 -20.14 -7.68 -6.19
C PRO A 359 -21.52 -8.26 -6.59
N PHE A 360 -22.62 -7.78 -6.02
CA PHE A 360 -23.97 -8.27 -6.33
C PHE A 360 -24.59 -7.63 -7.59
N PHE A 361 -23.99 -6.53 -8.07
CA PHE A 361 -24.45 -5.82 -9.28
C PHE A 361 -23.63 -6.14 -10.52
N ILE A 362 -22.93 -7.27 -10.53
CA ILE A 362 -22.04 -7.68 -11.62
C ILE A 362 -22.80 -7.84 -12.95
N ASP A 363 -23.97 -8.48 -12.93
CA ASP A 363 -24.79 -8.72 -14.13
C ASP A 363 -25.39 -7.42 -14.70
N MET A 364 -25.74 -6.45 -13.84
CA MET A 364 -26.21 -5.14 -14.28
C MET A 364 -25.10 -4.29 -14.90
N ARG A 365 -23.88 -4.45 -14.42
CA ARG A 365 -22.70 -3.71 -14.91
C ARG A 365 -22.09 -4.32 -16.17
N GLY A 366 -22.44 -5.57 -16.49
CA GLY A 366 -21.84 -6.32 -17.59
C GLY A 366 -20.33 -6.55 -17.47
N LYS A 367 -19.75 -6.31 -16.28
CA LYS A 367 -18.30 -6.47 -16.03
C LYS A 367 -18.05 -7.06 -14.66
N PRO A 368 -17.18 -8.09 -14.55
CA PRO A 368 -16.81 -8.67 -13.27
C PRO A 368 -16.01 -7.68 -12.40
N THR A 369 -16.04 -7.89 -11.10
CA THR A 369 -15.11 -7.28 -10.16
C THR A 369 -14.00 -8.27 -9.85
N ARG A 370 -12.82 -7.79 -9.42
CA ARG A 370 -11.74 -8.71 -9.02
C ARG A 370 -12.17 -9.68 -7.91
N ALA A 371 -13.06 -9.26 -7.02
CA ALA A 371 -13.59 -10.12 -5.97
C ALA A 371 -14.58 -11.20 -6.43
N SER A 372 -14.99 -11.15 -7.71
CA SER A 372 -16.03 -12.05 -8.27
C SER A 372 -15.44 -13.24 -9.04
N TYR A 373 -14.13 -13.32 -9.23
CA TYR A 373 -13.50 -14.42 -9.96
C TYR A 373 -13.68 -15.76 -9.22
N PRO A 374 -14.05 -16.85 -9.90
CA PRO A 374 -14.35 -18.14 -9.25
C PRO A 374 -13.11 -19.03 -9.11
N PHE A 375 -12.01 -18.49 -8.56
CA PHE A 375 -10.75 -19.24 -8.46
C PHE A 375 -10.82 -20.45 -7.52
N ASP A 376 -11.71 -20.47 -6.55
CA ASP A 376 -11.99 -21.63 -5.70
C ASP A 376 -12.58 -22.78 -6.52
N ILE A 377 -13.54 -22.51 -7.39
CA ILE A 377 -14.15 -23.51 -8.27
C ILE A 377 -13.12 -23.96 -9.31
N LEU A 378 -12.38 -23.04 -9.93
CA LEU A 378 -11.33 -23.37 -10.89
C LEU A 378 -10.24 -24.25 -10.24
N ALA A 379 -9.78 -23.93 -9.05
CA ALA A 379 -8.82 -24.72 -8.31
C ALA A 379 -9.34 -26.15 -8.03
N HIS A 380 -10.63 -26.26 -7.68
CA HIS A 380 -11.28 -27.56 -7.51
C HIS A 380 -11.30 -28.37 -8.82
N SER A 381 -11.71 -27.75 -9.93
CA SER A 381 -11.73 -28.39 -11.26
C SER A 381 -10.34 -28.89 -11.67
N ILE A 382 -9.29 -28.10 -11.46
CA ILE A 382 -7.90 -28.46 -11.74
C ILE A 382 -7.45 -29.66 -10.90
N THR A 383 -7.78 -29.68 -9.61
CA THR A 383 -7.29 -30.68 -8.67
C THR A 383 -8.15 -31.93 -8.57
N GLN A 384 -9.33 -31.96 -9.15
CA GLN A 384 -10.30 -33.04 -9.05
C GLN A 384 -9.74 -34.42 -9.45
N ASN A 385 -8.85 -34.44 -10.45
CA ASN A 385 -8.21 -35.65 -10.97
C ASN A 385 -6.73 -35.80 -10.54
N ILE A 386 -6.26 -34.94 -9.62
CA ILE A 386 -4.88 -34.95 -9.14
C ILE A 386 -4.88 -35.42 -7.68
N SER A 387 -4.06 -36.42 -7.36
CA SER A 387 -3.93 -36.89 -5.98
C SER A 387 -3.46 -35.74 -5.06
N SER A 388 -4.11 -35.58 -3.91
CA SER A 388 -3.88 -34.48 -2.97
C SER A 388 -2.44 -34.37 -2.44
N ASN A 389 -1.68 -35.46 -2.48
CA ASN A 389 -0.30 -35.54 -2.02
C ASN A 389 0.74 -35.39 -3.14
N THR A 390 0.31 -35.29 -4.40
CA THR A 390 1.25 -35.15 -5.52
C THR A 390 1.87 -33.75 -5.54
N PRO A 391 3.22 -33.66 -5.59
CA PRO A 391 3.88 -32.37 -5.76
C PRO A 391 3.49 -31.75 -7.10
N LEU A 392 2.76 -30.62 -7.07
CA LEU A 392 2.23 -29.94 -8.24
C LEU A 392 3.06 -28.69 -8.58
N LEU A 393 3.47 -28.57 -9.86
CA LEU A 393 3.93 -27.32 -10.44
C LEU A 393 2.80 -26.70 -11.25
N LEU A 394 2.44 -25.46 -10.95
CA LEU A 394 1.38 -24.74 -11.64
C LEU A 394 1.96 -23.52 -12.35
N HIS A 395 1.83 -23.47 -13.68
CA HIS A 395 2.16 -22.32 -14.50
C HIS A 395 0.89 -21.51 -14.76
N ALA A 396 0.78 -20.31 -14.18
CA ALA A 396 -0.34 -19.40 -14.37
C ALA A 396 0.04 -18.27 -15.34
N GLU A 397 -0.92 -17.80 -16.13
CA GLU A 397 -0.72 -16.73 -17.11
C GLU A 397 -0.17 -15.46 -16.47
N ASP A 398 -0.73 -15.06 -15.34
CA ASP A 398 -0.31 -13.87 -14.62
C ASP A 398 -0.25 -14.06 -13.09
N LYS A 399 0.24 -13.03 -12.40
CA LYS A 399 0.36 -13.05 -10.94
C LYS A 399 -0.98 -13.02 -10.20
N TYR A 400 -2.05 -12.48 -10.82
CA TYR A 400 -3.36 -12.44 -10.19
C TYR A 400 -4.00 -13.83 -10.17
N MET A 401 -3.96 -14.52 -11.29
CA MET A 401 -4.38 -15.93 -11.39
C MET A 401 -3.49 -16.82 -10.52
N GLY A 402 -2.17 -16.69 -10.64
CA GLY A 402 -1.21 -17.50 -9.91
C GLY A 402 -1.32 -17.39 -8.39
N GLY A 403 -1.44 -16.16 -7.85
CA GLY A 403 -1.60 -15.95 -6.42
C GLY A 403 -2.91 -16.49 -5.87
N ASN A 404 -4.01 -16.37 -6.61
CA ASN A 404 -5.30 -16.93 -6.22
C ASN A 404 -5.31 -18.46 -6.31
N LEU A 405 -4.74 -19.04 -7.35
CA LEU A 405 -4.61 -20.51 -7.42
C LEU A 405 -3.72 -21.04 -6.28
N LYS A 406 -2.62 -20.35 -5.94
CA LYS A 406 -1.80 -20.69 -4.77
C LYS A 406 -2.57 -20.61 -3.45
N LEU A 407 -3.49 -19.65 -3.31
CA LEU A 407 -4.34 -19.52 -2.14
C LEU A 407 -5.23 -20.75 -1.92
N PHE A 408 -5.78 -21.31 -3.01
CA PHE A 408 -6.67 -22.49 -2.98
C PHE A 408 -5.95 -23.83 -3.14
N ILE A 409 -4.72 -23.83 -3.68
CA ILE A 409 -3.85 -25.01 -3.83
C ILE A 409 -2.52 -24.74 -3.10
N PRO A 410 -2.49 -24.71 -1.75
CA PRO A 410 -1.32 -24.23 -0.99
C PRO A 410 -0.07 -25.07 -1.22
N ASN A 411 -0.21 -26.36 -1.56
CA ASN A 411 0.90 -27.29 -1.80
C ASN A 411 1.52 -27.17 -3.21
N ALA A 412 0.85 -26.48 -4.15
CA ALA A 412 1.42 -26.23 -5.47
C ALA A 412 2.58 -25.23 -5.39
N LEU A 413 3.64 -25.48 -6.17
CA LEU A 413 4.58 -24.42 -6.53
C LEU A 413 4.00 -23.69 -7.74
N VAL A 414 3.75 -22.38 -7.62
CA VAL A 414 3.14 -21.61 -8.70
C VAL A 414 4.17 -20.68 -9.32
N ILE A 415 4.26 -20.70 -10.64
CA ILE A 415 5.13 -19.83 -11.44
C ILE A 415 4.31 -19.04 -12.45
N THR A 416 4.84 -17.91 -12.92
CA THR A 416 4.22 -17.06 -13.95
C THR A 416 5.29 -16.32 -14.74
N PRO A 417 5.04 -16.01 -16.03
CA PRO A 417 5.96 -15.21 -16.84
C PRO A 417 6.26 -13.82 -16.27
N SER A 418 5.33 -13.26 -15.49
CA SER A 418 5.50 -11.95 -14.87
C SER A 418 6.47 -11.93 -13.68
N LEU A 419 6.97 -13.10 -13.22
CA LEU A 419 7.95 -13.26 -12.15
C LEU A 419 9.09 -14.19 -12.60
N PRO A 420 9.90 -13.81 -13.59
CA PRO A 420 10.84 -14.69 -14.28
C PRO A 420 12.02 -15.18 -13.42
N ASN A 421 12.33 -14.49 -12.33
CA ASN A 421 13.47 -14.81 -11.46
C ASN A 421 13.21 -15.95 -10.47
N GLN A 422 12.05 -16.58 -10.54
CA GLN A 422 11.73 -17.72 -9.69
C GLN A 422 12.39 -19.00 -10.27
N SER A 423 13.40 -19.52 -9.58
CA SER A 423 13.97 -20.82 -9.92
C SER A 423 12.99 -21.95 -9.57
N TYR A 424 12.75 -22.85 -10.49
CA TYR A 424 11.89 -24.02 -10.27
C TYR A 424 12.49 -25.27 -10.93
N ARG A 425 12.07 -26.42 -10.43
CA ARG A 425 12.30 -27.72 -11.08
C ARG A 425 10.96 -28.27 -11.54
N LEU A 426 10.94 -28.87 -12.70
CA LEU A 426 9.74 -29.56 -13.16
C LEU A 426 9.41 -30.70 -12.19
N ARG A 427 8.13 -30.95 -12.00
CA ARG A 427 7.58 -32.00 -11.14
C ARG A 427 6.85 -33.02 -11.99
N ASP A 428 6.59 -34.20 -11.44
CA ASP A 428 5.91 -35.29 -12.16
C ASP A 428 4.52 -34.84 -12.67
N THR A 429 3.88 -33.95 -11.95
CA THR A 429 2.62 -33.33 -12.38
C THR A 429 2.81 -31.84 -12.56
N VAL A 430 2.51 -31.37 -13.76
CA VAL A 430 2.56 -29.95 -14.15
C VAL A 430 1.21 -29.54 -14.70
N VAL A 431 0.70 -28.37 -14.27
CA VAL A 431 -0.52 -27.77 -14.82
C VAL A 431 -0.21 -26.39 -15.35
N ALA A 432 -0.61 -26.12 -16.60
CA ALA A 432 -0.58 -24.77 -17.17
C ALA A 432 -2.00 -24.24 -17.29
N VAL A 433 -2.24 -22.99 -16.87
CA VAL A 433 -3.56 -22.35 -16.83
C VAL A 433 -3.50 -20.97 -17.45
N TRP A 434 -4.43 -20.64 -18.36
CA TRP A 434 -4.49 -19.34 -19.03
C TRP A 434 -5.92 -18.97 -19.44
N GLU A 435 -6.17 -17.69 -19.56
CA GLU A 435 -7.42 -17.09 -20.04
C GLU A 435 -7.26 -16.56 -21.47
N HIS A 436 -6.17 -15.84 -21.74
CA HIS A 436 -5.95 -15.08 -22.97
C HIS A 436 -4.82 -15.66 -23.83
N GLU A 437 -3.68 -15.99 -23.22
CA GLU A 437 -2.46 -16.35 -23.95
C GLU A 437 -1.95 -17.74 -23.54
N LYS A 438 -2.05 -18.68 -24.51
CA LYS A 438 -1.53 -20.04 -24.32
C LYS A 438 0.00 -20.03 -24.13
N PRO A 439 0.55 -20.64 -23.09
CA PRO A 439 1.98 -20.65 -22.83
C PRO A 439 2.73 -21.67 -23.72
N SER A 440 2.71 -21.43 -25.02
CA SER A 440 3.15 -22.37 -26.06
C SER A 440 4.60 -22.84 -25.87
N LEU A 441 5.52 -21.93 -25.52
CA LEU A 441 6.93 -22.25 -25.29
C LEU A 441 7.11 -23.16 -24.05
N PHE A 442 6.35 -22.91 -22.99
CA PHE A 442 6.39 -23.72 -21.77
C PHE A 442 5.84 -25.13 -22.06
N LEU A 443 4.73 -25.23 -22.78
CA LEU A 443 4.13 -26.52 -23.17
C LEU A 443 5.04 -27.32 -24.10
N GLN A 444 5.68 -26.68 -25.07
CA GLN A 444 6.68 -27.32 -25.93
C GLN A 444 7.84 -27.90 -25.11
N THR A 445 8.33 -27.18 -24.08
CA THR A 445 9.37 -27.72 -23.17
C THR A 445 8.93 -28.98 -22.43
N LEU A 446 7.64 -29.08 -22.07
CA LEU A 446 7.10 -30.28 -21.42
C LEU A 446 7.01 -31.48 -22.39
N GLU A 447 6.59 -31.22 -23.63
CA GLU A 447 6.55 -32.24 -24.67
C GLU A 447 7.96 -32.80 -24.99
N GLU A 448 8.96 -31.93 -25.11
CA GLU A 448 10.38 -32.33 -25.30
C GLU A 448 10.91 -33.18 -24.14
N GLN A 449 10.34 -33.02 -22.93
CA GLN A 449 10.70 -33.84 -21.75
C GLN A 449 9.79 -35.05 -21.53
N ALA A 450 9.05 -35.46 -22.55
CA ALA A 450 8.19 -36.64 -22.59
C ALA A 450 7.01 -36.63 -21.57
N TYR A 451 6.47 -35.45 -21.25
CA TYR A 451 5.20 -35.35 -20.51
C TYR A 451 4.02 -35.70 -21.43
N GLN A 452 3.07 -36.46 -20.86
CA GLN A 452 1.78 -36.71 -21.52
C GLN A 452 0.79 -35.64 -21.03
N CYS A 453 0.25 -34.85 -21.95
CA CYS A 453 -0.58 -33.71 -21.65
C CYS A 453 -2.03 -33.93 -22.11
N SER A 454 -3.00 -33.56 -21.26
CA SER A 454 -4.43 -33.55 -21.57
C SER A 454 -4.95 -32.10 -21.50
N GLU A 455 -5.54 -31.61 -22.59
CA GLU A 455 -6.16 -30.30 -22.64
C GLU A 455 -7.57 -30.34 -22.05
N ASN A 456 -7.91 -29.32 -21.27
CA ASN A 456 -9.18 -29.16 -20.58
C ASN A 456 -9.64 -27.70 -20.66
N GLU A 457 -10.93 -27.50 -20.50
CA GLU A 457 -11.56 -26.17 -20.45
C GLU A 457 -12.47 -26.09 -19.22
N ALA A 458 -12.48 -24.97 -18.56
CA ALA A 458 -13.41 -24.67 -17.46
C ALA A 458 -14.18 -23.40 -17.79
N ASP A 459 -15.50 -23.52 -17.94
CA ASP A 459 -16.43 -22.41 -18.09
C ASP A 459 -17.24 -22.27 -16.80
N VAL A 460 -16.88 -21.29 -15.97
CA VAL A 460 -17.38 -21.14 -14.62
C VAL A 460 -18.04 -19.78 -14.46
N LEU A 461 -19.25 -19.74 -13.89
CA LEU A 461 -19.91 -18.47 -13.58
C LEU A 461 -19.10 -17.64 -12.59
N PHE A 462 -18.95 -16.34 -12.88
CA PHE A 462 -18.44 -15.40 -11.88
C PHE A 462 -19.32 -15.43 -10.62
N LYS A 463 -18.70 -15.29 -9.45
CA LYS A 463 -19.43 -15.21 -8.17
C LYS A 463 -20.48 -14.10 -8.23
N ASN A 464 -21.69 -14.42 -7.79
CA ASN A 464 -22.85 -13.54 -7.80
C ASN A 464 -23.35 -13.15 -9.21
N SER A 465 -22.91 -13.84 -10.27
CA SER A 465 -23.44 -13.70 -11.63
C SER A 465 -24.32 -14.88 -12.02
N LYS A 466 -25.35 -14.58 -12.84
CA LYS A 466 -26.18 -15.59 -13.51
C LYS A 466 -25.95 -15.62 -15.03
N LYS A 467 -25.12 -14.70 -15.53
CA LYS A 467 -24.96 -14.48 -16.99
C LYS A 467 -23.50 -14.47 -17.43
N LEU A 468 -22.60 -13.96 -16.59
CA LEU A 468 -21.20 -13.81 -16.95
C LEU A 468 -20.42 -15.03 -16.54
N THR A 469 -19.71 -15.63 -17.48
CA THR A 469 -18.83 -16.78 -17.27
C THR A 469 -17.37 -16.39 -17.38
N TYR A 470 -16.54 -17.11 -16.67
CA TYR A 470 -15.10 -17.04 -16.71
C TYR A 470 -14.60 -18.30 -17.41
N ASN A 471 -14.16 -18.12 -18.65
CA ASN A 471 -13.64 -19.20 -19.47
C ASN A 471 -12.13 -19.26 -19.30
N VAL A 472 -11.64 -20.44 -18.91
CA VAL A 472 -10.22 -20.70 -18.64
C VAL A 472 -9.83 -22.02 -19.27
N GLN A 473 -8.75 -22.02 -20.03
CA GLN A 473 -8.13 -23.23 -20.54
C GLN A 473 -7.01 -23.68 -19.63
N TYR A 474 -6.88 -24.99 -19.46
CA TYR A 474 -5.77 -25.57 -18.73
C TYR A 474 -5.36 -26.94 -19.27
N VAL A 475 -4.10 -27.24 -19.11
CA VAL A 475 -3.49 -28.50 -19.51
C VAL A 475 -2.89 -29.19 -18.29
N VAL A 476 -3.20 -30.47 -18.12
CA VAL A 476 -2.59 -31.30 -17.09
C VAL A 476 -1.60 -32.23 -17.77
N CYS A 477 -0.33 -32.11 -17.38
CA CYS A 477 0.78 -32.89 -17.92
C CYS A 477 1.35 -33.78 -16.82
N GLN A 478 1.56 -35.09 -17.11
CA GLN A 478 2.13 -36.06 -16.22
C GLN A 478 3.28 -36.77 -16.92
N LYS A 479 4.30 -37.15 -16.13
CA LYS A 479 5.48 -37.84 -16.61
C LYS A 479 5.31 -39.34 -16.49
#